data_3159099fe0b1d42ba434e1566147428c
#
_entry.id   3159099fe0b1d42ba434e1566147428c
#
_cell.length_a   1.000
_cell.length_b   1.000
_cell.length_c   1.000
_cell.angle_alpha   90.00
_cell.angle_beta   90.00
_cell.angle_gamma   90.00
#
_symmetry.space_group_name_H-M   'P 1'
#
loop_
_entity.id
_entity.type
_entity.pdbx_description
1 polymer ?
#
loop_
_entity_poly.entity_id
_entity_poly.type
_entity_poly.pdbx_seq_one_letter_code
_entity_poly.pdbx_strand_id
1 'polypeptide(L)'
;MNTNTLIEIPERYKQFRAGISKFATSKDNKRIENNDQAIIIYFDETDNIEPLLFDKDIVVINDEMNGTPFNQFVAEINFIESNSFEIKKLSKYVAINNSSYSIEDINSINIIGKVIKLIRSFD
;
A
#
# COMPACT_ATOMS: atom_id res chain seq x y z
N MET A 1 12.68 5.63 27.34
CA MET A 1 13.02 5.85 26.71
C MET A 1 12.64 5.86 25.67
N ASN A 2 12.67 6.12 25.34
CA ASN A 2 12.33 6.44 24.34
C ASN A 2 12.66 5.86 23.28
N THR A 3 12.29 5.15 22.98
CA THR A 3 12.45 4.57 21.83
C THR A 3 12.16 5.39 20.77
N ASN A 4 12.86 6.17 20.60
CA ASN A 4 12.78 6.94 19.50
C ASN A 4 13.01 6.20 18.31
N THR A 5 12.07 5.45 17.93
CA THR A 5 12.06 5.06 16.59
C THR A 5 11.80 6.29 15.79
N LEU A 6 12.82 6.95 15.47
CA LEU A 6 12.71 8.00 14.53
C LEU A 6 12.40 7.37 13.21
N ILE A 7 11.17 7.44 12.82
CA ILE A 7 10.78 7.07 11.50
C ILE A 7 11.21 8.20 10.61
N GLU A 8 12.29 7.99 9.88
CA GLU A 8 12.72 8.97 8.92
C GLU A 8 11.86 8.86 7.69
N ILE A 9 11.10 9.90 7.44
CA ILE A 9 10.31 9.99 6.22
C ILE A 9 11.12 10.81 5.22
N PRO A 10 11.37 10.26 4.02
CA PRO A 10 12.09 11.02 2.98
C PRO A 10 11.43 12.38 2.72
N GLU A 11 12.25 13.38 2.42
CA GLU A 11 11.78 14.74 2.23
C GLU A 11 10.63 14.83 1.23
N ARG A 12 10.66 14.04 0.18
CA ARG A 12 9.62 14.06 -0.86
C ARG A 12 8.25 13.61 -0.36
N TYR A 13 8.19 12.97 0.82
CA TYR A 13 6.93 12.49 1.38
C TYR A 13 6.51 13.23 2.65
N LYS A 14 7.24 14.26 3.05
CA LYS A 14 6.95 14.93 4.33
C LYS A 14 5.62 15.65 4.38
N GLN A 15 5.06 16.01 3.24
CA GLN A 15 3.76 16.65 3.21
C GLN A 15 2.60 15.68 3.44
N PHE A 16 2.85 14.39 3.42
CA PHE A 16 1.79 13.40 3.62
C PHE A 16 1.71 12.96 5.07
N ARG A 17 0.50 12.57 5.49
CA ARG A 17 0.36 11.92 6.79
C ARG A 17 1.04 10.58 6.71
N ALA A 18 1.63 10.16 7.81
CA ALA A 18 2.29 8.86 7.88
C ALA A 18 1.74 8.06 9.06
N GLY A 19 1.81 6.76 8.95
CA GLY A 19 1.40 5.85 10.00
C GLY A 19 2.15 4.54 9.93
N ILE A 20 1.93 3.69 10.91
CA ILE A 20 2.53 2.36 10.97
C ILE A 20 1.39 1.36 11.11
N SER A 21 1.42 0.31 10.31
CA SER A 21 0.43 -0.76 10.40
C SER A 21 1.06 -2.12 10.13
N LYS A 22 0.37 -3.15 10.58
CA LYS A 22 0.70 -4.53 10.24
C LYS A 22 -0.48 -5.09 9.44
N PHE A 23 -0.18 -5.96 8.50
CA PHE A 23 -1.20 -6.55 7.64
C PHE A 23 -1.12 -8.06 7.68
N ALA A 24 -2.26 -8.73 7.56
CA ALA A 24 -2.30 -10.18 7.35
C ALA A 24 -1.89 -10.45 5.89
N THR A 25 -0.77 -11.12 5.69
CA THR A 25 -0.20 -11.31 4.37
C THR A 25 -0.29 -12.76 3.92
N SER A 26 -0.27 -12.97 2.60
CA SER A 26 -0.30 -14.32 2.06
C SER A 26 1.07 -14.98 2.21
N LYS A 27 1.08 -16.29 2.41
CA LYS A 27 2.33 -17.04 2.57
C LYS A 27 3.16 -17.06 1.28
N ASP A 28 2.52 -16.87 0.16
CA ASP A 28 3.19 -16.94 -1.13
C ASP A 28 3.96 -15.68 -1.50
N ASN A 29 3.65 -14.57 -0.83
CA ASN A 29 4.37 -13.36 -1.12
C ASN A 29 5.65 -13.30 -0.27
N LYS A 30 6.70 -12.72 -0.84
CA LYS A 30 7.98 -12.59 -0.14
C LYS A 30 8.34 -11.14 0.13
N ARG A 31 7.45 -10.23 -0.15
CA ARG A 31 7.74 -8.80 -0.02
C ARG A 31 7.38 -8.24 1.35
N ILE A 32 6.32 -8.74 1.96
CA ILE A 32 5.85 -8.27 3.25
C ILE A 32 5.38 -9.48 4.06
N GLU A 33 5.77 -9.55 5.32
CA GLU A 33 5.40 -10.64 6.21
C GLU A 33 4.44 -10.15 7.29
N ASN A 34 3.72 -11.08 7.92
CA ASN A 34 2.69 -10.78 8.90
C ASN A 34 3.16 -9.88 10.05
N ASN A 35 4.39 -10.05 10.49
CA ASN A 35 4.89 -9.29 11.62
C ASN A 35 5.66 -8.02 11.22
N ASP A 36 5.74 -7.76 9.94
CA ASP A 36 6.40 -6.54 9.48
C ASP A 36 5.56 -5.34 9.88
N GLN A 37 6.24 -4.30 10.35
CA GLN A 37 5.60 -3.01 10.53
C GLN A 37 5.80 -2.21 9.25
N ALA A 38 4.72 -1.84 8.62
CA ALA A 38 4.77 -1.05 7.39
C ALA A 38 4.62 0.43 7.74
N ILE A 39 5.58 1.22 7.30
CA ILE A 39 5.47 2.67 7.39
C ILE A 39 4.79 3.14 6.11
N ILE A 40 3.65 3.80 6.27
CA ILE A 40 2.76 4.15 5.17
C ILE A 40 2.64 5.66 5.10
N ILE A 41 2.70 6.21 3.89
CA ILE A 41 2.25 7.57 3.66
C ILE A 41 0.84 7.49 3.09
N TYR A 42 -0.06 8.35 3.56
CA TYR A 42 -1.46 8.36 3.16
C TYR A 42 -1.74 9.50 2.19
N PHE A 43 -2.49 9.21 1.15
CA PHE A 43 -2.88 10.21 0.15
C PHE A 43 -4.21 10.84 0.56
N ASP A 44 -4.37 12.12 0.25
CA ASP A 44 -5.65 12.79 0.43
C ASP A 44 -6.55 12.51 -0.79
N GLU A 45 -7.85 12.64 -0.62
CA GLU A 45 -8.79 12.41 -1.71
C GLU A 45 -8.57 13.34 -2.90
N THR A 46 -7.96 14.49 -2.66
CA THR A 46 -7.69 15.45 -3.72
C THR A 46 -6.36 15.22 -4.42
N ASP A 47 -5.55 14.26 -3.93
CA ASP A 47 -4.25 14.02 -4.55
C ASP A 47 -4.39 13.30 -5.88
N ASN A 48 -3.59 13.72 -6.85
CA ASN A 48 -3.42 12.95 -8.06
C ASN A 48 -2.35 11.91 -7.76
N ILE A 49 -2.75 10.66 -7.57
CA ILE A 49 -1.86 9.63 -7.08
C ILE A 49 -0.96 9.00 -8.15
N GLU A 50 -1.33 9.08 -9.41
CA GLU A 50 -0.55 8.45 -10.48
C GLU A 50 0.94 8.81 -10.43
N PRO A 51 1.34 10.08 -10.37
CA PRO A 51 2.76 10.42 -10.35
C PRO A 51 3.46 10.07 -9.04
N LEU A 52 2.71 9.67 -8.02
CA LEU A 52 3.28 9.30 -6.72
C LEU A 52 3.56 7.80 -6.63
N LEU A 53 3.11 7.02 -7.61
CA LEU A 53 3.25 5.58 -7.61
C LEU A 53 4.33 5.16 -8.61
N PHE A 54 5.17 4.24 -8.19
CA PHE A 54 6.21 3.68 -9.04
C PHE A 54 5.99 2.18 -9.21
N ASP A 55 6.54 1.64 -10.27
CA ASP A 55 6.43 0.21 -10.53
C ASP A 55 6.96 -0.60 -9.34
N LYS A 56 6.24 -1.62 -8.96
CA LYS A 56 6.53 -2.50 -7.83
C LYS A 56 6.28 -1.89 -6.45
N ASP A 57 5.70 -0.72 -6.36
CA ASP A 57 5.33 -0.17 -5.05
C ASP A 57 4.33 -1.08 -4.34
N ILE A 58 4.44 -1.16 -3.03
CA ILE A 58 3.41 -1.79 -2.20
C ILE A 58 2.42 -0.70 -1.83
N VAL A 59 1.19 -0.86 -2.26
CA VAL A 59 0.13 0.13 -2.03
C VAL A 59 -0.84 -0.39 -0.98
N VAL A 60 -1.51 0.54 -0.29
CA VAL A 60 -2.57 0.22 0.66
C VAL A 60 -3.89 0.57 0.00
N ILE A 61 -4.77 -0.40 -0.09
CA ILE A 61 -6.07 -0.24 -0.74
C ILE A 61 -7.16 -0.42 0.31
N ASN A 62 -8.16 0.45 0.27
CA ASN A 62 -9.31 0.34 1.14
C ASN A 62 -10.43 -0.38 0.39
N ASP A 63 -10.80 -1.57 0.88
CA ASP A 63 -11.86 -2.35 0.27
C ASP A 63 -13.18 -2.03 0.96
N GLU A 64 -14.03 -1.27 0.28
CA GLU A 64 -15.32 -0.89 0.81
C GLU A 64 -16.43 -1.86 0.44
N MET A 65 -16.09 -2.96 -0.20
CA MET A 65 -17.11 -3.84 -0.79
C MET A 65 -18.11 -4.45 0.19
N ASN A 66 -17.82 -4.46 1.48
CA ASN A 66 -18.73 -5.03 2.45
C ASN A 66 -19.27 -4.00 3.44
N GLY A 67 -19.15 -2.73 3.12
CA GLY A 67 -19.65 -1.69 4.02
C GLY A 67 -18.87 -1.56 5.32
N THR A 68 -17.76 -2.28 5.46
CA THR A 68 -16.91 -2.16 6.63
C THR A 68 -15.79 -1.18 6.30
N PRO A 69 -15.71 -0.05 6.98
CA PRO A 69 -14.76 1.00 6.65
C PRO A 69 -13.31 0.69 6.99
N PHE A 70 -13.01 -0.53 7.44
CA PHE A 70 -11.67 -0.84 7.92
C PHE A 70 -10.98 -1.98 7.21
N ASN A 71 -11.45 -2.34 6.04
CA ASN A 71 -10.87 -3.47 5.36
C ASN A 71 -9.72 -3.00 4.46
N GLN A 72 -8.61 -2.62 5.07
CA GLN A 72 -7.43 -2.21 4.33
C GLN A 72 -6.55 -3.41 4.05
N PHE A 73 -6.02 -3.47 2.85
CA PHE A 73 -5.10 -4.55 2.46
C PHE A 73 -3.93 -4.00 1.65
N VAL A 74 -2.88 -4.78 1.55
CA VAL A 74 -1.70 -4.41 0.77
C VAL A 74 -1.63 -5.19 -0.52
N ALA A 75 -1.14 -4.53 -1.56
CA ALA A 75 -0.96 -5.11 -2.88
C ALA A 75 0.26 -4.49 -3.55
N GLU A 76 0.80 -5.20 -4.53
CA GLU A 76 1.87 -4.67 -5.35
C GLU A 76 1.27 -4.11 -6.63
N ILE A 77 1.66 -2.90 -7.01
CA ILE A 77 1.25 -2.34 -8.29
C ILE A 77 2.35 -2.57 -9.31
N ASN A 78 2.00 -3.08 -10.47
CA ASN A 78 2.93 -3.30 -11.56
C ASN A 78 2.42 -2.56 -12.80
N PHE A 79 3.21 -1.62 -13.30
CA PHE A 79 2.84 -0.91 -14.52
C PHE A 79 3.25 -1.77 -15.72
N ILE A 80 2.26 -2.12 -16.55
CA ILE A 80 2.49 -3.05 -17.66
C ILE A 80 2.93 -2.30 -18.91
N GLU A 81 2.38 -1.16 -19.17
CA GLU A 81 2.72 -0.32 -20.28
C GLU A 81 2.38 1.09 -19.88
N SER A 82 2.50 2.04 -20.75
CA SER A 82 2.24 3.44 -20.39
C SER A 82 0.78 3.71 -19.99
N ASN A 83 -0.13 2.80 -20.34
CA ASN A 83 -1.56 3.02 -20.14
C ASN A 83 -2.27 1.94 -19.34
N SER A 84 -1.56 1.01 -18.73
CA SER A 84 -2.20 -0.03 -17.92
C SER A 84 -1.34 -0.45 -16.73
N PHE A 85 -2.00 -1.00 -15.72
CA PHE A 85 -1.33 -1.51 -14.53
C PHE A 85 -2.06 -2.74 -13.98
N GLU A 86 -1.35 -3.51 -13.19
CA GLU A 86 -1.88 -4.70 -12.57
C GLU A 86 -1.77 -4.56 -11.07
N ILE A 87 -2.76 -5.06 -10.35
CA ILE A 87 -2.75 -5.14 -8.89
C ILE A 87 -2.57 -6.60 -8.50
N LYS A 88 -1.49 -6.89 -7.76
CA LYS A 88 -1.22 -8.21 -7.24
C LYS A 88 -1.38 -8.17 -5.74
N LYS A 89 -2.38 -8.82 -5.19
CA LYS A 89 -2.63 -8.76 -3.76
C LYS A 89 -1.54 -9.47 -2.97
N LEU A 90 -1.15 -8.87 -1.86
CA LEU A 90 -0.18 -9.44 -0.92
C LEU A 90 -0.85 -9.85 0.40
N SER A 91 -2.08 -9.44 0.60
CA SER A 91 -2.85 -9.76 1.80
C SER A 91 -3.56 -11.10 1.70
N LYS A 92 -3.83 -11.69 2.86
CA LYS A 92 -4.34 -13.05 2.95
C LYS A 92 -5.85 -13.17 2.72
N TYR A 93 -6.64 -12.32 3.29
CA TYR A 93 -8.10 -12.48 3.26
C TYR A 93 -8.77 -11.40 2.42
N VAL A 94 -8.47 -11.35 1.14
CA VAL A 94 -9.04 -10.33 0.27
C VAL A 94 -9.89 -11.00 -0.80
N ALA A 95 -11.10 -10.52 -0.95
CA ALA A 95 -12.01 -11.03 -1.96
C ALA A 95 -11.64 -10.60 -3.38
N ILE A 96 -10.79 -9.57 -3.51
CA ILE A 96 -10.40 -9.06 -4.82
C ILE A 96 -9.39 -9.99 -5.46
N ASN A 97 -9.64 -10.37 -6.69
CA ASN A 97 -8.68 -11.16 -7.47
C ASN A 97 -7.62 -10.24 -8.07
N ASN A 98 -6.47 -10.80 -8.38
CA ASN A 98 -5.46 -10.07 -9.13
C ASN A 98 -6.07 -9.62 -10.46
N SER A 99 -5.94 -8.35 -10.79
CA SER A 99 -6.61 -7.77 -11.93
C SER A 99 -5.76 -6.72 -12.62
N SER A 100 -6.01 -6.55 -13.91
CA SER A 100 -5.39 -5.49 -14.71
C SER A 100 -6.39 -4.36 -14.94
N TYR A 101 -5.90 -3.14 -14.96
CA TYR A 101 -6.72 -1.93 -15.08
C TYR A 101 -6.11 -0.96 -16.08
N SER A 102 -6.95 -0.12 -16.67
CA SER A 102 -6.48 1.03 -17.43
C SER A 102 -5.94 2.09 -16.45
N ILE A 103 -4.94 2.83 -16.86
CA ILE A 103 -4.36 3.88 -16.01
C ILE A 103 -5.40 4.94 -15.66
N GLU A 104 -6.43 5.11 -16.49
CA GLU A 104 -7.52 6.06 -16.21
C GLU A 104 -8.30 5.68 -14.96
N ASP A 105 -8.28 4.42 -14.56
CA ASP A 105 -9.03 3.94 -13.41
C ASP A 105 -8.24 3.96 -12.11
N ILE A 106 -7.04 4.51 -12.13
CA ILE A 106 -6.14 4.43 -10.97
C ILE A 106 -6.74 5.12 -9.73
N ASN A 107 -7.54 6.16 -9.91
CA ASN A 107 -8.18 6.84 -8.79
C ASN A 107 -9.47 6.15 -8.32
N SER A 108 -9.96 5.16 -9.04
CA SER A 108 -11.21 4.49 -8.69
C SER A 108 -11.04 3.20 -7.89
N ILE A 109 -9.82 2.75 -7.68
CA ILE A 109 -9.57 1.52 -6.94
C ILE A 109 -9.22 1.75 -5.47
N ASN A 110 -9.41 2.96 -4.96
CA ASN A 110 -9.23 3.30 -3.55
C ASN A 110 -7.84 3.03 -2.99
N ILE A 111 -6.82 3.40 -3.73
CA ILE A 111 -5.45 3.38 -3.21
C ILE A 111 -5.32 4.56 -2.26
N ILE A 112 -5.21 4.29 -0.96
CA ILE A 112 -5.20 5.33 0.07
C ILE A 112 -3.80 5.68 0.55
N GLY A 113 -2.82 4.92 0.15
CA GLY A 113 -1.44 5.18 0.55
C GLY A 113 -0.48 4.19 -0.04
N LYS A 114 0.79 4.34 0.29
CA LYS A 114 1.80 3.36 -0.10
C LYS A 114 2.79 3.13 1.03
N VAL A 115 3.38 1.94 1.03
CA VAL A 115 4.38 1.55 2.01
C VAL A 115 5.73 2.08 1.54
N ILE A 116 6.41 2.86 2.38
CA ILE A 116 7.70 3.43 2.05
C ILE A 116 8.84 2.73 2.79
N LYS A 117 8.54 1.93 3.80
CA LYS A 117 9.56 1.21 4.54
C LYS A 117 8.93 0.06 5.30
N LEU A 118 9.64 -1.05 5.42
CA LEU A 118 9.24 -2.17 6.26
C LEU A 118 10.24 -2.34 7.39
N ILE A 119 9.73 -2.55 8.59
CA ILE A 119 10.54 -2.84 9.76
C ILE A 119 10.23 -4.27 10.18
N ARG A 120 11.24 -5.12 10.17
CA ARG A 120 11.07 -6.53 10.50
C ARG A 120 11.71 -6.84 11.84
N SER A 121 10.97 -7.55 12.68
CA SER A 121 11.49 -7.98 13.97
C SER A 121 12.23 -9.31 13.80
N PHE A 122 13.32 -9.47 14.51
CA PHE A 122 14.10 -10.71 14.46
C PHE A 122 13.98 -11.51 15.76
N ASP A 123 12.91 -11.40 16.46
CA ASP A 123 12.70 -12.18 17.68
C ASP A 123 12.26 -13.61 17.38
#